data_eda1e5eaad05841c584830490013cb26
#
_entry.id   eda1e5eaad05841c584830490013cb26
#
_cell.length_a   1.000
_cell.length_b   1.000
_cell.length_c   1.000
_cell.angle_alpha   90.00
_cell.angle_beta   90.00
_cell.angle_gamma   90.00
#
_symmetry.space_group_name_H-M   'P 1'
#
loop_
_entity.id
_entity.type
_entity.pdbx_description
1 polymer ?
#
loop_
_entity_poly.entity_id
_entity_poly.type
_entity_poly.pdbx_seq_one_letter_code
_entity_poly.pdbx_strand_id
1 'polypeptide(L)'
;MCSNYRPVTRLDRLLTFFGVERPRDEAPQDVFPLGLAPFIRLRRKAPGAAPDRVVEDGIFGLLPAFASEVAYGRKTYNARSETVASLPSFREAWRAGQRCIVPAECFFEPCWETGRAVRWRIAQAGDVPMGIAGLFASWRHPDGREMATFAMLTVNADGHPLMQRFHRPGEEKRMVVILAREDYAAWLACPVAEAPRFLRRWEGPLEATAEPLPPRPPGAGSVRTARLVRRPGAAEREDRDDRPPGETGRLF
;
A
#
# COMPACT_ATOMS: atom_id res chain seq x y z
N MET A 1 5.53 -0.89 -15.15
CA MET A 1 4.77 -0.38 -13.96
C MET A 1 5.32 -1.08 -12.74
N CYS A 2 5.51 -0.34 -11.65
CA CYS A 2 6.09 -0.85 -10.40
C CYS A 2 5.30 -2.06 -9.87
N SER A 3 5.89 -3.24 -9.96
CA SER A 3 5.26 -4.49 -9.52
C SER A 3 5.78 -4.97 -8.17
N ASN A 4 6.77 -4.31 -7.61
CA ASN A 4 7.24 -4.57 -6.26
C ASN A 4 8.06 -3.39 -5.71
N TYR A 5 8.08 -3.28 -4.39
CA TYR A 5 8.76 -2.23 -3.67
C TYR A 5 9.18 -2.73 -2.30
N ARG A 6 10.05 -1.98 -1.63
CA ARG A 6 10.45 -2.22 -0.24
C ARG A 6 9.81 -1.15 0.64
N PRO A 7 8.84 -1.50 1.51
CA PRO A 7 8.20 -0.54 2.38
C PRO A 7 9.11 -0.05 3.50
N VAL A 8 8.84 1.13 4.02
CA VAL A 8 9.40 1.58 5.30
C VAL A 8 8.61 0.90 6.42
N THR A 9 9.30 0.06 7.20
CA THR A 9 8.70 -0.69 8.32
C THR A 9 9.37 -0.42 9.65
N ARG A 10 10.55 0.25 9.64
CA ARG A 10 11.30 0.65 10.81
C ARG A 10 10.61 1.82 11.50
N LEU A 11 10.43 1.71 12.83
CA LEU A 11 9.72 2.71 13.65
C LEU A 11 10.39 4.08 13.60
N ASP A 12 11.71 4.11 13.76
CA ASP A 12 12.51 5.34 13.73
C ASP A 12 12.37 6.08 12.40
N ARG A 13 12.33 5.37 11.27
CA ARG A 13 12.17 5.95 9.95
C ARG A 13 10.75 6.43 9.69
N LEU A 14 9.73 5.66 10.12
CA LEU A 14 8.32 6.08 10.02
C LEU A 14 8.08 7.37 10.82
N LEU A 15 8.61 7.45 12.03
CA LEU A 15 8.48 8.65 12.86
C LEU A 15 9.24 9.83 12.26
N THR A 16 10.50 9.64 11.89
CA THR A 16 11.37 10.71 11.38
C THR A 16 10.87 11.30 10.06
N PHE A 17 10.48 10.46 9.11
CA PHE A 17 10.17 10.90 7.74
C PHE A 17 8.69 11.13 7.49
N PHE A 18 7.80 10.46 8.22
CA PHE A 18 6.36 10.54 7.98
C PHE A 18 5.56 11.06 9.18
N GLY A 19 6.19 11.16 10.36
CA GLY A 19 5.56 11.65 11.59
C GLY A 19 4.43 10.72 12.06
N VAL A 20 4.61 9.40 11.90
CA VAL A 20 3.64 8.38 12.30
C VAL A 20 4.33 7.26 13.06
N GLU A 21 3.58 6.62 13.95
CA GLU A 21 4.04 5.46 14.72
C GLU A 21 3.32 4.20 14.24
N ARG A 22 4.00 3.07 14.35
CA ARG A 22 3.47 1.74 14.06
C ARG A 22 3.72 0.84 15.27
N PRO A 23 2.78 -0.09 15.62
CA PRO A 23 2.95 -0.94 16.81
C PRO A 23 4.05 -2.00 16.68
N ARG A 24 4.63 -2.18 15.49
CA ARG A 24 5.66 -3.21 15.23
C ARG A 24 6.86 -2.62 14.50
N ASP A 25 8.06 -2.99 14.99
CA ASP A 25 9.32 -2.73 14.30
C ASP A 25 9.71 -4.00 13.55
N GLU A 26 9.77 -3.92 12.23
CA GLU A 26 10.06 -5.07 11.36
C GLU A 26 11.15 -4.70 10.36
N ALA A 27 11.98 -5.68 10.01
CA ALA A 27 12.93 -5.50 8.92
C ALA A 27 12.16 -5.37 7.60
N PRO A 28 12.51 -4.39 6.74
CA PRO A 28 11.82 -4.19 5.48
C PRO A 28 12.04 -5.40 4.56
N GLN A 29 10.95 -5.91 4.00
CA GLN A 29 10.94 -6.99 3.00
C GLN A 29 10.26 -6.51 1.73
N ASP A 30 10.69 -7.06 0.59
CA ASP A 30 10.07 -6.71 -0.69
C ASP A 30 8.61 -7.17 -0.74
N VAL A 31 7.73 -6.25 -1.12
CA VAL A 31 6.30 -6.50 -1.26
C VAL A 31 5.94 -6.57 -2.74
N PHE A 32 5.19 -7.60 -3.08
CA PHE A 32 4.63 -7.85 -4.42
C PHE A 32 3.10 -7.71 -4.37
N PRO A 33 2.42 -7.61 -5.53
CA PRO A 33 0.95 -7.57 -5.55
C PRO A 33 0.33 -8.69 -4.74
N LEU A 34 -0.67 -8.35 -3.93
CA LEU A 34 -1.35 -9.12 -2.89
C LEU A 34 -0.55 -9.33 -1.59
N GLY A 35 0.67 -8.81 -1.48
CA GLY A 35 1.39 -8.76 -0.21
C GLY A 35 0.79 -7.73 0.74
N LEU A 36 0.93 -7.96 2.04
CA LEU A 36 0.57 -6.98 3.07
C LEU A 36 1.71 -5.99 3.27
N ALA A 37 1.36 -4.72 3.39
CA ALA A 37 2.33 -3.66 3.66
C ALA A 37 1.67 -2.44 4.31
N PRO A 38 2.45 -1.60 5.00
CA PRO A 38 1.94 -0.39 5.61
C PRO A 38 1.61 0.68 4.56
N PHE A 39 0.55 1.40 4.81
CA PHE A 39 0.23 2.66 4.16
C PHE A 39 -0.26 3.68 5.20
N ILE A 40 -0.13 4.96 4.91
CA ILE A 40 -0.47 6.07 5.80
C ILE A 40 -1.72 6.75 5.25
N ARG A 41 -2.73 6.94 6.09
CA ARG A 41 -3.95 7.68 5.76
C ARG A 41 -4.37 8.62 6.86
N LEU A 42 -5.33 9.49 6.58
CA LEU A 42 -6.01 10.24 7.63
C LEU A 42 -7.06 9.35 8.31
N ARG A 43 -7.04 9.36 9.64
CA ARG A 43 -8.14 8.87 10.46
C ARG A 43 -9.02 10.05 10.81
N ARG A 44 -10.29 10.02 10.38
CA ARG A 44 -11.28 11.02 10.80
C ARG A 44 -11.54 10.83 12.29
N LYS A 45 -11.45 11.91 13.04
CA LYS A 45 -11.85 11.99 14.45
C LYS A 45 -13.26 12.53 14.55
N ALA A 46 -13.76 12.68 15.79
CA ALA A 46 -15.02 13.34 16.09
C ALA A 46 -15.05 14.75 15.47
N PRO A 47 -16.23 15.32 15.18
CA PRO A 47 -16.37 16.67 14.68
C PRO A 47 -15.60 17.68 15.53
N GLY A 48 -14.78 18.53 14.89
CA GLY A 48 -13.98 19.56 15.56
C GLY A 48 -12.55 19.14 15.94
N ALA A 49 -12.19 17.86 15.90
CA ALA A 49 -10.82 17.41 16.14
C ALA A 49 -10.01 17.36 14.84
N ALA A 50 -8.75 17.79 14.89
CA ALA A 50 -7.85 17.66 13.76
C ALA A 50 -7.66 16.17 13.37
N PRO A 51 -7.65 15.83 12.07
CA PRO A 51 -7.44 14.47 11.64
C PRO A 51 -6.01 14.02 11.96
N ASP A 52 -5.86 12.75 12.42
CA ASP A 52 -4.56 12.15 12.63
C ASP A 52 -4.10 11.38 11.41
N ARG A 53 -2.80 11.41 11.16
CA ARG A 53 -2.16 10.43 10.28
C ARG A 53 -1.96 9.13 11.05
N VAL A 54 -2.38 8.02 10.44
CA VAL A 54 -2.24 6.68 11.01
C VAL A 54 -1.64 5.73 9.98
N VAL A 55 -0.84 4.79 10.48
CA VAL A 55 -0.34 3.66 9.67
C VAL A 55 -1.34 2.51 9.78
N GLU A 56 -1.67 1.93 8.66
CA GLU A 56 -2.52 0.74 8.56
C GLU A 56 -1.86 -0.27 7.61
N ASP A 57 -1.95 -1.55 7.93
CA ASP A 57 -1.50 -2.60 7.03
C ASP A 57 -2.63 -2.97 6.06
N GLY A 58 -2.32 -3.01 4.78
CA GLY A 58 -3.27 -3.37 3.74
C GLY A 58 -2.66 -4.22 2.64
N ILE A 59 -3.52 -4.79 1.80
CA ILE A 59 -3.12 -5.58 0.64
C ILE A 59 -2.67 -4.62 -0.47
N PHE A 60 -1.49 -4.84 -1.02
CA PHE A 60 -1.02 -4.14 -2.22
C PHE A 60 -1.75 -4.64 -3.47
N GLY A 61 -2.79 -3.93 -3.86
CA GLY A 61 -3.78 -4.24 -4.90
C GLY A 61 -5.17 -3.81 -4.43
N LEU A 62 -5.62 -2.62 -4.84
CA LEU A 62 -6.90 -2.05 -4.41
C LEU A 62 -8.06 -2.92 -4.87
N LEU A 63 -8.92 -3.32 -3.95
CA LEU A 63 -10.11 -4.10 -4.21
C LEU A 63 -11.34 -3.19 -4.16
N PRO A 64 -11.98 -2.91 -5.31
CA PRO A 64 -13.25 -2.20 -5.33
C PRO A 64 -14.38 -3.08 -4.75
N ALA A 65 -15.48 -2.46 -4.33
CA ALA A 65 -16.59 -3.17 -3.68
C ALA A 65 -17.17 -4.32 -4.53
N PHE A 66 -17.06 -4.23 -5.86
CA PHE A 66 -17.55 -5.29 -6.76
C PHE A 66 -16.57 -6.46 -6.96
N ALA A 67 -15.34 -6.37 -6.45
CA ALA A 67 -14.39 -7.47 -6.55
C ALA A 67 -14.87 -8.67 -5.72
N SER A 68 -14.98 -9.83 -6.34
CA SER A 68 -15.43 -11.07 -5.71
C SER A 68 -14.32 -11.85 -5.02
N GLU A 69 -13.05 -11.54 -5.35
CA GLU A 69 -11.88 -12.27 -4.88
C GLU A 69 -10.65 -11.37 -4.71
N VAL A 70 -9.75 -11.77 -3.81
CA VAL A 70 -8.49 -11.06 -3.53
C VAL A 70 -7.59 -11.02 -4.77
N ALA A 71 -7.65 -12.04 -5.63
CA ALA A 71 -6.83 -12.13 -6.84
C ALA A 71 -7.05 -10.96 -7.81
N TYR A 72 -8.21 -10.27 -7.74
CA TYR A 72 -8.47 -9.04 -8.50
C TYR A 72 -7.40 -7.98 -8.28
N GLY A 73 -6.84 -7.91 -7.07
CA GLY A 73 -5.76 -6.98 -6.71
C GLY A 73 -4.49 -7.10 -7.55
N ARG A 74 -4.28 -8.24 -8.25
CA ARG A 74 -3.17 -8.39 -9.21
C ARG A 74 -3.26 -7.46 -10.43
N LYS A 75 -4.40 -6.83 -10.67
CA LYS A 75 -4.65 -5.90 -11.77
C LYS A 75 -4.76 -4.44 -11.32
N THR A 76 -4.78 -4.21 -10.00
CA THR A 76 -5.14 -2.91 -9.41
C THR A 76 -4.12 -2.38 -8.39
N TYR A 77 -2.90 -2.92 -8.40
CA TYR A 77 -1.83 -2.42 -7.53
C TYR A 77 -1.23 -1.08 -8.01
N ASN A 78 -1.45 -0.71 -9.29
CA ASN A 78 -1.11 0.60 -9.82
C ASN A 78 -2.34 1.26 -10.46
N ALA A 79 -2.58 2.53 -10.13
CA ALA A 79 -3.61 3.38 -10.74
C ALA A 79 -2.96 4.47 -11.58
N ARG A 80 -3.29 4.56 -12.87
CA ARG A 80 -2.77 5.61 -13.76
C ARG A 80 -3.46 6.94 -13.46
N SER A 81 -2.69 8.01 -13.33
CA SER A 81 -3.21 9.37 -13.09
C SER A 81 -4.24 9.80 -14.13
N GLU A 82 -4.05 9.39 -15.37
CA GLU A 82 -4.88 9.77 -16.52
C GLU A 82 -6.28 9.15 -16.46
N THR A 83 -6.43 8.03 -15.79
CA THR A 83 -7.68 7.25 -15.80
C THR A 83 -8.24 6.96 -14.40
N VAL A 84 -7.55 7.35 -13.34
CA VAL A 84 -7.93 7.04 -11.96
C VAL A 84 -9.33 7.52 -11.59
N ALA A 85 -9.74 8.67 -12.12
CA ALA A 85 -11.06 9.27 -11.85
C ALA A 85 -12.21 8.58 -12.59
N SER A 86 -11.93 7.80 -13.65
CA SER A 86 -12.94 7.20 -14.53
C SER A 86 -13.01 5.67 -14.45
N LEU A 87 -11.88 4.99 -14.26
CA LEU A 87 -11.83 3.53 -14.21
C LEU A 87 -12.64 2.96 -13.04
N PRO A 88 -13.52 1.98 -13.26
CA PRO A 88 -14.37 1.38 -12.23
C PRO A 88 -13.61 0.92 -10.99
N SER A 89 -12.40 0.39 -11.16
CA SER A 89 -11.58 -0.12 -10.05
C SER A 89 -11.14 0.96 -9.07
N PHE A 90 -11.03 2.22 -9.50
CA PHE A 90 -10.41 3.29 -8.69
C PHE A 90 -11.34 4.50 -8.46
N ARG A 91 -12.32 4.73 -9.35
CA ARG A 91 -13.13 5.96 -9.35
C ARG A 91 -13.85 6.21 -8.02
N GLU A 92 -14.30 5.16 -7.33
CA GLU A 92 -15.01 5.32 -6.06
C GLU A 92 -14.05 5.76 -4.94
N ALA A 93 -12.89 5.12 -4.82
CA ALA A 93 -11.85 5.54 -3.88
C ALA A 93 -11.35 6.96 -4.18
N TRP A 94 -11.21 7.31 -5.48
CA TRP A 94 -10.83 8.66 -5.91
C TRP A 94 -11.86 9.69 -5.50
N ARG A 95 -13.14 9.48 -5.84
CA ARG A 95 -14.26 10.39 -5.52
C ARG A 95 -14.49 10.55 -4.02
N ALA A 96 -14.34 9.47 -3.28
CA ALA A 96 -14.44 9.50 -1.82
C ALA A 96 -13.23 10.15 -1.12
N GLY A 97 -12.20 10.57 -1.88
CA GLY A 97 -10.99 11.14 -1.32
C GLY A 97 -10.21 10.15 -0.46
N GLN A 98 -10.31 8.85 -0.73
CA GLN A 98 -9.60 7.80 0.00
C GLN A 98 -8.13 7.76 -0.45
N ARG A 99 -7.37 8.79 -0.10
CA ARG A 99 -5.97 8.94 -0.42
C ARG A 99 -5.08 8.42 0.69
N CYS A 100 -3.96 7.84 0.29
CA CYS A 100 -2.93 7.38 1.20
C CYS A 100 -1.54 7.76 0.70
N ILE A 101 -0.56 7.58 1.58
CA ILE A 101 0.86 7.61 1.26
C ILE A 101 1.40 6.21 1.49
N VAL A 102 2.08 5.64 0.51
CA VAL A 102 2.80 4.38 0.64
C VAL A 102 4.24 4.69 0.98
N PRO A 103 4.69 4.44 2.22
CA PRO A 103 6.06 4.71 2.63
C PRO A 103 6.99 3.65 2.05
N ALA A 104 7.97 4.06 1.24
CA ALA A 104 8.86 3.16 0.52
C ALA A 104 10.33 3.54 0.69
N GLU A 105 11.18 2.55 0.97
CA GLU A 105 12.64 2.70 0.90
C GLU A 105 13.11 2.77 -0.55
N CYS A 106 12.47 2.00 -1.40
CA CYS A 106 12.72 1.96 -2.84
C CYS A 106 11.57 1.26 -3.56
N PHE A 107 11.53 1.43 -4.87
CA PHE A 107 10.70 0.60 -5.76
C PHE A 107 11.58 -0.05 -6.83
N PHE A 108 11.03 -1.01 -7.54
CA PHE A 108 11.79 -1.79 -8.50
C PHE A 108 11.14 -1.76 -9.88
N GLU A 109 11.98 -1.60 -10.89
CA GLU A 109 11.55 -1.65 -12.29
C GLU A 109 12.50 -2.52 -13.13
N PRO A 110 12.00 -3.15 -14.19
CA PRO A 110 12.84 -3.95 -15.10
C PRO A 110 13.61 -3.04 -16.06
N CYS A 111 14.93 -3.15 -16.04
CA CYS A 111 15.82 -2.57 -17.04
C CYS A 111 16.04 -3.58 -18.19
N TRP A 112 15.94 -3.12 -19.43
CA TRP A 112 16.04 -3.95 -20.64
C TRP A 112 17.29 -3.66 -21.49
N GLU A 113 18.24 -2.88 -21.00
CA GLU A 113 19.46 -2.51 -21.72
C GLU A 113 20.28 -3.70 -22.19
N THR A 114 20.19 -4.84 -21.52
CA THR A 114 20.87 -6.09 -21.87
C THR A 114 20.05 -7.01 -22.77
N GLY A 115 18.92 -6.54 -23.32
CA GLY A 115 17.98 -7.34 -24.11
C GLY A 115 17.08 -8.28 -23.30
N ARG A 116 17.24 -8.31 -21.99
CA ARG A 116 16.40 -9.08 -21.04
C ARG A 116 16.06 -8.24 -19.82
N ALA A 117 14.94 -8.55 -19.17
CA ALA A 117 14.53 -7.85 -17.95
C ALA A 117 15.50 -8.16 -16.82
N VAL A 118 16.18 -7.13 -16.31
CA VAL A 118 16.97 -7.18 -15.08
C VAL A 118 16.29 -6.26 -14.08
N ARG A 119 16.00 -6.77 -12.88
CA ARG A 119 15.38 -5.96 -11.81
C ARG A 119 16.39 -4.95 -11.27
N TRP A 120 15.98 -3.70 -11.20
CA TRP A 120 16.76 -2.60 -10.63
C TRP A 120 16.01 -1.96 -9.47
N ARG A 121 16.75 -1.66 -8.42
CA ARG A 121 16.33 -0.86 -7.28
C ARG A 121 16.39 0.61 -7.65
N ILE A 122 15.33 1.36 -7.39
CA ILE A 122 15.26 2.81 -7.59
C ILE A 122 14.89 3.45 -6.25
N ALA A 123 15.71 4.37 -5.76
CA ALA A 123 15.55 5.04 -4.48
C ALA A 123 15.86 6.53 -4.62
N GLN A 124 15.43 7.33 -3.65
CA GLN A 124 15.93 8.69 -3.52
C GLN A 124 17.39 8.67 -3.08
N ALA A 125 18.18 9.63 -3.55
CA ALA A 125 19.56 9.80 -3.14
C ALA A 125 19.66 10.07 -1.62
N GLY A 126 20.77 9.63 -1.02
CA GLY A 126 21.04 9.90 0.40
C GLY A 126 20.24 9.06 1.39
N ASP A 127 19.77 7.89 0.97
CA ASP A 127 19.01 6.95 1.83
C ASP A 127 17.72 7.56 2.43
N VAL A 128 17.12 8.52 1.73
CA VAL A 128 15.86 9.15 2.13
C VAL A 128 14.69 8.32 1.63
N PRO A 129 13.77 7.86 2.50
CA PRO A 129 12.60 7.14 2.06
C PRO A 129 11.61 8.06 1.33
N MET A 130 10.85 7.50 0.43
CA MET A 130 9.86 8.23 -0.37
C MET A 130 8.45 7.96 0.10
N GLY A 131 7.60 8.99 0.06
CA GLY A 131 6.15 8.86 0.18
C GLY A 131 5.52 8.76 -1.20
N ILE A 132 5.02 7.60 -1.57
CA ILE A 132 4.35 7.41 -2.86
C ILE A 132 2.87 7.70 -2.69
N ALA A 133 2.30 8.57 -3.56
CA ALA A 133 0.87 8.84 -3.56
C ALA A 133 0.09 7.57 -3.91
N GLY A 134 -0.98 7.31 -3.16
CA GLY A 134 -1.81 6.15 -3.36
C GLY A 134 -3.29 6.40 -3.05
N LEU A 135 -4.09 5.41 -3.39
CA LEU A 135 -5.48 5.28 -2.99
C LEU A 135 -5.64 4.05 -2.11
N PHE A 136 -6.60 4.09 -1.19
CA PHE A 136 -6.97 2.92 -0.39
C PHE A 136 -8.47 2.65 -0.48
N ALA A 137 -8.87 1.43 -0.16
CA ALA A 137 -10.26 1.04 0.00
C ALA A 137 -10.39 0.01 1.11
N SER A 138 -11.51 0.02 1.81
CA SER A 138 -11.95 -1.10 2.64
C SER A 138 -12.74 -2.07 1.76
N TRP A 139 -12.38 -3.33 1.80
CA TRP A 139 -13.04 -4.39 1.04
C TRP A 139 -13.49 -5.50 1.99
N ARG A 140 -14.72 -5.97 1.80
CA ARG A 140 -15.29 -7.05 2.61
C ARG A 140 -15.11 -8.38 1.89
N HIS A 141 -14.32 -9.25 2.50
CA HIS A 141 -14.16 -10.62 2.03
C HIS A 141 -15.49 -11.40 2.16
N PRO A 142 -15.77 -12.40 1.29
CA PRO A 142 -16.99 -13.23 1.39
C PRO A 142 -17.22 -13.90 2.75
N ASP A 143 -16.17 -14.12 3.54
CA ASP A 143 -16.27 -14.63 4.92
C ASP A 143 -16.62 -13.55 5.97
N GLY A 144 -16.93 -12.33 5.53
CA GLY A 144 -17.34 -11.21 6.39
C GLY A 144 -16.19 -10.35 6.95
N ARG A 145 -14.92 -10.73 6.78
CA ARG A 145 -13.77 -9.93 7.24
C ARG A 145 -13.60 -8.66 6.40
N GLU A 146 -13.34 -7.55 7.06
CA GLU A 146 -12.92 -6.33 6.41
C GLU A 146 -11.40 -6.28 6.25
N MET A 147 -10.95 -5.85 5.08
CA MET A 147 -9.54 -5.80 4.71
C MET A 147 -9.23 -4.45 4.07
N ALA A 148 -8.22 -3.78 4.58
CA ALA A 148 -7.69 -2.60 3.92
C ALA A 148 -6.88 -3.01 2.69
N THR A 149 -7.03 -2.25 1.61
CA THR A 149 -6.34 -2.49 0.34
C THR A 149 -5.88 -1.17 -0.24
N PHE A 150 -4.79 -1.15 -0.99
CA PHE A 150 -4.27 0.10 -1.56
C PHE A 150 -3.62 -0.10 -2.93
N ALA A 151 -3.51 0.98 -3.67
CA ALA A 151 -2.81 1.06 -4.95
C ALA A 151 -1.89 2.28 -4.96
N MET A 152 -0.76 2.19 -5.67
CA MET A 152 0.11 3.32 -5.96
C MET A 152 -0.40 4.07 -7.20
N LEU A 153 -0.32 5.39 -7.16
CA LEU A 153 -0.57 6.22 -8.33
C LEU A 153 0.69 6.28 -9.20
N THR A 154 0.49 6.28 -10.51
CA THR A 154 1.57 6.36 -11.49
C THR A 154 1.29 7.43 -12.53
N VAL A 155 2.36 8.04 -13.05
CA VAL A 155 2.33 9.03 -14.12
C VAL A 155 3.19 8.58 -15.29
N ASN A 156 2.97 9.18 -16.46
CA ASN A 156 3.86 9.04 -17.60
C ASN A 156 5.26 9.58 -17.23
N ALA A 157 6.29 8.85 -17.61
CA ALA A 157 7.69 9.18 -17.36
C ALA A 157 8.54 9.27 -18.63
N ASP A 158 7.91 9.42 -19.80
CA ASP A 158 8.62 9.60 -21.06
C ASP A 158 9.51 10.85 -20.97
N GLY A 159 10.77 10.71 -21.37
CA GLY A 159 11.77 11.78 -21.29
C GLY A 159 12.35 12.04 -19.89
N HIS A 160 11.93 11.30 -18.85
CA HIS A 160 12.59 11.41 -17.54
C HIS A 160 14.01 10.85 -17.60
N PRO A 161 15.05 11.57 -17.13
CA PRO A 161 16.45 11.19 -17.34
C PRO A 161 16.80 9.76 -16.89
N LEU A 162 16.27 9.34 -15.75
CA LEU A 162 16.49 7.99 -15.22
C LEU A 162 15.46 6.98 -15.71
N MET A 163 14.16 7.32 -15.66
CA MET A 163 13.09 6.33 -15.87
C MET A 163 12.97 5.87 -17.32
N GLN A 164 13.49 6.60 -18.30
CA GLN A 164 13.54 6.16 -19.72
C GLN A 164 14.33 4.87 -19.94
N ARG A 165 15.21 4.48 -19.00
CA ARG A 165 16.00 3.22 -19.03
C ARG A 165 15.18 1.97 -18.71
N PHE A 166 14.03 2.16 -18.04
CA PHE A 166 13.21 1.08 -17.54
C PHE A 166 12.03 0.80 -18.47
N HIS A 167 11.34 -0.32 -18.25
CA HIS A 167 10.32 -0.89 -19.13
C HIS A 167 10.88 -1.33 -20.49
N ARG A 168 10.10 -2.09 -21.24
CA ARG A 168 10.54 -2.54 -22.57
C ARG A 168 10.76 -1.37 -23.51
N PRO A 169 11.72 -1.47 -24.44
CA PRO A 169 11.78 -0.55 -25.56
C PRO A 169 10.45 -0.48 -26.31
N GLY A 170 9.99 0.72 -26.66
CA GLY A 170 8.72 0.93 -27.35
C GLY A 170 7.47 0.94 -26.45
N GLU A 171 7.57 0.53 -25.18
CA GLU A 171 6.49 0.70 -24.21
C GLU A 171 6.54 2.09 -23.54
N GLU A 172 5.37 2.62 -23.20
CA GLU A 172 5.21 3.86 -22.42
C GLU A 172 6.03 3.76 -21.12
N LYS A 173 6.81 4.79 -20.83
CA LYS A 173 7.56 4.88 -19.58
C LYS A 173 6.66 5.40 -18.47
N ARG A 174 6.71 4.74 -17.33
CA ARG A 174 5.88 5.07 -16.18
C ARG A 174 6.74 5.17 -14.92
N MET A 175 6.32 6.01 -13.97
CA MET A 175 6.88 6.03 -12.63
C MET A 175 5.78 6.21 -11.59
N VAL A 176 6.05 5.81 -10.37
CA VAL A 176 5.18 6.10 -9.23
C VAL A 176 5.19 7.60 -8.94
N VAL A 177 4.07 8.11 -8.43
CA VAL A 177 3.97 9.52 -8.01
C VAL A 177 4.65 9.66 -6.65
N ILE A 178 5.88 10.18 -6.64
CA ILE A 178 6.60 10.51 -5.43
C ILE A 178 6.15 11.89 -4.97
N LEU A 179 5.73 12.01 -3.73
CA LEU A 179 5.32 13.28 -3.10
C LEU A 179 6.52 13.96 -2.46
N ALA A 180 6.60 15.28 -2.57
CA ALA A 180 7.48 16.04 -1.71
C ALA A 180 6.98 15.96 -0.26
N ARG A 181 7.89 15.97 0.71
CA ARG A 181 7.53 15.77 2.11
C ARG A 181 6.56 16.84 2.64
N GLU A 182 6.72 18.05 2.21
CA GLU A 182 5.85 19.18 2.50
C GLU A 182 4.42 19.00 1.93
N ASP A 183 4.26 18.20 0.89
CA ASP A 183 2.97 17.93 0.25
C ASP A 183 2.15 16.83 0.96
N TYR A 184 2.73 16.07 1.90
CA TYR A 184 2.07 14.91 2.52
C TYR A 184 0.73 15.25 3.19
N ALA A 185 0.69 16.32 3.98
CA ALA A 185 -0.53 16.74 4.66
C ALA A 185 -1.60 17.22 3.66
N ALA A 186 -1.17 18.02 2.68
CA ALA A 186 -2.03 18.54 1.63
C ALA A 186 -2.60 17.44 0.74
N TRP A 187 -1.76 16.47 0.31
CA TRP A 187 -2.20 15.31 -0.44
C TRP A 187 -3.31 14.52 0.27
N LEU A 188 -3.11 14.23 1.55
CA LEU A 188 -4.07 13.44 2.33
C LEU A 188 -5.39 14.17 2.59
N ALA A 189 -5.39 15.50 2.68
CA ALA A 189 -6.53 16.30 3.13
C ALA A 189 -7.24 17.10 2.03
N CYS A 190 -6.62 17.33 0.86
CA CYS A 190 -7.16 18.23 -0.16
C CYS A 190 -8.52 17.76 -0.69
N PRO A 191 -9.38 18.68 -1.17
CA PRO A 191 -10.53 18.33 -1.98
C PRO A 191 -10.14 17.52 -3.22
N VAL A 192 -11.07 16.68 -3.74
CA VAL A 192 -10.81 15.83 -4.90
C VAL A 192 -10.40 16.65 -6.13
N ALA A 193 -11.01 17.83 -6.31
CA ALA A 193 -10.69 18.74 -7.42
C ALA A 193 -9.24 19.22 -7.43
N GLU A 194 -8.59 19.27 -6.27
CA GLU A 194 -7.19 19.71 -6.13
C GLU A 194 -6.19 18.57 -6.22
N ALA A 195 -6.63 17.33 -6.06
CA ALA A 195 -5.74 16.16 -6.05
C ALA A 195 -4.88 16.02 -7.32
N PRO A 196 -5.35 16.38 -8.55
CA PRO A 196 -4.54 16.28 -9.75
C PRO A 196 -3.23 17.08 -9.72
N ARG A 197 -3.14 18.15 -8.94
CA ARG A 197 -1.90 18.97 -8.84
C ARG A 197 -0.70 18.20 -8.30
N PHE A 198 -0.92 17.12 -7.56
CA PHE A 198 0.12 16.25 -7.01
C PHE A 198 0.57 15.16 -7.98
N LEU A 199 -0.20 14.90 -9.04
CA LEU A 199 0.06 13.82 -9.99
C LEU A 199 1.08 14.28 -11.05
N ARG A 200 2.31 14.44 -10.61
CA ARG A 200 3.42 14.93 -11.44
C ARG A 200 4.64 14.02 -11.32
N ARG A 201 5.50 14.05 -12.32
CA ARG A 201 6.79 13.36 -12.28
C ARG A 201 7.64 13.92 -11.14
N TRP A 202 8.40 13.04 -10.54
CA TRP A 202 9.44 13.43 -9.59
C TRP A 202 10.67 13.91 -10.37
N GLU A 203 11.13 15.13 -10.12
CA GLU A 203 12.30 15.72 -10.77
C GLU A 203 13.53 15.75 -9.83
N GLY A 204 13.37 15.32 -8.59
CA GLY A 204 14.47 15.24 -7.62
C GLY A 204 15.43 14.06 -7.93
N PRO A 205 16.59 14.02 -7.25
CA PRO A 205 17.61 13.02 -7.51
C PRO A 205 17.13 11.61 -7.13
N LEU A 206 17.27 10.68 -8.09
CA LEU A 206 17.04 9.26 -7.92
C LEU A 206 18.31 8.48 -8.25
N GLU A 207 18.55 7.43 -7.50
CA GLU A 207 19.62 6.46 -7.72
C GLU A 207 19.04 5.13 -8.17
N ALA A 208 19.72 4.46 -9.09
CA ALA A 208 19.29 3.16 -9.59
C ALA A 208 20.47 2.17 -9.58
N THR A 209 20.24 1.00 -9.02
CA THR A 209 21.23 -0.06 -8.88
C THR A 209 20.62 -1.40 -9.28
N ALA A 210 21.35 -2.24 -10.01
CA ALA A 210 20.90 -3.58 -10.34
C ALA A 210 20.78 -4.42 -9.05
N GLU A 211 19.58 -4.96 -8.81
CA GLU A 211 19.29 -5.82 -7.67
C GLU A 211 18.42 -6.99 -8.13
N PRO A 212 18.99 -7.95 -8.88
CA PRO A 212 18.26 -9.11 -9.36
C PRO A 212 17.76 -9.97 -8.19
N LEU A 213 16.56 -10.56 -8.36
CA LEU A 213 16.08 -11.54 -7.40
C LEU A 213 17.01 -12.76 -7.38
N PRO A 214 17.21 -13.39 -6.21
CA PRO A 214 17.96 -14.63 -6.14
C PRO A 214 17.31 -15.69 -7.04
N PRO A 215 18.08 -16.63 -7.60
CA PRO A 215 17.54 -17.73 -8.37
C PRO A 215 16.46 -18.47 -7.58
N ARG A 216 15.34 -18.80 -8.27
CA ARG A 216 14.28 -19.58 -7.64
C ARG A 216 14.81 -20.98 -7.31
N PRO A 217 14.64 -21.47 -6.06
CA PRO A 217 14.99 -22.84 -5.72
C PRO A 217 14.29 -23.84 -6.66
N PRO A 218 14.94 -24.90 -7.11
CA PRO A 218 14.29 -25.95 -7.88
C PRO A 218 13.09 -26.52 -7.10
N GLY A 219 11.92 -26.62 -7.75
CA GLY A 219 10.71 -27.20 -7.15
C GLY A 219 9.80 -26.24 -6.37
N ALA A 220 10.12 -24.97 -6.26
CA ALA A 220 9.20 -23.99 -5.69
C ALA A 220 8.07 -23.69 -6.68
N GLY A 221 6.98 -24.42 -6.58
CA GLY A 221 5.74 -24.18 -7.32
C GLY A 221 5.19 -22.77 -7.05
N SER A 222 4.36 -22.25 -7.95
CA SER A 222 3.83 -20.88 -7.98
C SER A 222 2.78 -20.57 -6.89
N VAL A 223 2.97 -21.02 -5.66
CA VAL A 223 2.05 -20.73 -4.56
C VAL A 223 2.61 -19.57 -3.72
N ARG A 224 2.40 -18.35 -4.17
CA ARG A 224 2.47 -17.16 -3.32
C ARG A 224 1.07 -16.74 -2.91
N THR A 225 0.41 -17.55 -2.13
CA THR A 225 -0.76 -17.13 -1.35
C THR A 225 -0.24 -16.33 -0.17
N ALA A 226 -0.63 -15.06 -0.06
CA ALA A 226 -0.38 -14.28 1.13
C ALA A 226 -0.88 -15.07 2.35
N ARG A 227 0.02 -15.38 3.27
CA ARG A 227 -0.36 -15.93 4.57
C ARG A 227 -1.14 -14.82 5.28
N LEU A 228 -2.45 -14.92 5.28
CA LEU A 228 -3.33 -14.06 6.07
C LEU A 228 -2.95 -14.26 7.55
N VAL A 229 -2.22 -13.30 8.09
CA VAL A 229 -1.86 -13.30 9.50
C VAL A 229 -3.16 -13.12 10.29
N ARG A 230 -3.56 -14.16 11.05
CA ARG A 230 -4.59 -14.06 12.08
C ARG A 230 -4.16 -12.96 13.06
N ARG A 231 -4.98 -11.94 13.25
CA ARG A 231 -4.84 -11.04 14.39
C ARG A 231 -5.01 -11.86 15.68
N PRO A 232 -4.06 -11.85 16.62
CA PRO A 232 -4.33 -12.34 17.97
C PRO A 232 -5.08 -11.22 18.70
N GLY A 233 -6.26 -11.54 19.23
CA GLY A 233 -6.93 -10.67 20.18
C GLY A 233 -8.39 -10.36 19.89
N ALA A 234 -9.26 -11.38 19.91
CA ALA A 234 -10.57 -11.25 20.53
C ALA A 234 -10.51 -12.19 21.74
N ALA A 235 -10.40 -11.61 22.94
CA ALA A 235 -10.51 -12.34 24.18
C ALA A 235 -11.88 -13.04 24.19
N GLU A 236 -11.87 -14.34 24.27
CA GLU A 236 -13.03 -15.14 24.63
C GLU A 236 -13.52 -14.63 25.99
N ARG A 237 -14.68 -14.01 26.01
CA ARG A 237 -15.41 -13.79 27.24
C ARG A 237 -15.92 -15.17 27.67
N GLU A 238 -15.28 -15.74 28.66
CA GLU A 238 -15.85 -16.85 29.43
C GLU A 238 -17.16 -16.36 30.03
N ASP A 239 -18.24 -16.89 29.51
CA ASP A 239 -19.58 -16.85 30.13
C ASP A 239 -19.50 -17.68 31.39
N ARG A 240 -19.28 -17.03 32.55
CA ARG A 240 -19.51 -17.66 33.85
C ARG A 240 -20.99 -17.73 34.05
N ASP A 241 -21.52 -18.94 33.90
CA ASP A 241 -22.86 -19.38 34.34
C ASP A 241 -22.88 -19.37 35.88
N ASP A 242 -23.21 -18.22 36.47
CA ASP A 242 -23.51 -18.09 37.90
C ASP A 242 -24.97 -18.46 38.13
N ARG A 243 -25.27 -19.75 38.23
CA ARG A 243 -26.50 -20.27 38.83
C ARG A 243 -26.26 -20.50 40.32
N PRO A 244 -27.05 -19.90 41.23
CA PRO A 244 -26.98 -20.23 42.62
C PRO A 244 -27.57 -21.65 42.88
N PRO A 245 -27.04 -22.40 43.88
CA PRO A 245 -27.48 -23.76 44.16
C PRO A 245 -28.89 -23.76 44.75
N GLY A 246 -29.72 -24.65 44.21
CA GLY A 246 -31.10 -24.81 44.61
C GLY A 246 -31.27 -25.27 46.05
N GLU A 247 -32.21 -24.63 46.73
CA GLU A 247 -32.78 -25.09 47.99
C GLU A 247 -33.72 -26.26 47.74
N THR A 248 -33.39 -27.37 48.37
CA THR A 248 -34.29 -28.48 48.58
C THR A 248 -35.21 -28.12 49.74
N GLY A 249 -36.50 -27.90 49.46
CA GLY A 249 -37.58 -27.74 50.46
C GLY A 249 -38.64 -28.78 50.23
N ARG A 250 -38.81 -29.61 51.28
CA ARG A 250 -39.77 -30.73 51.41
C ARG A 250 -41.21 -30.22 51.64
N LEU A 251 -42.16 -31.03 51.15
CA LEU A 251 -43.40 -31.47 51.76
C LEU A 251 -44.50 -30.44 52.11
N PHE A 252 -45.61 -30.50 51.51
CA PHE A 252 -46.87 -31.26 51.84
C PHE A 252 -47.83 -31.12 50.68
#